data_68a61a0b54b9deb060976ded4e4cda1d
#
_entry.id   68a61a0b54b9deb060976ded4e4cda1d
#
_cell.length_a   1.000
_cell.length_b   1.000
_cell.length_c   1.000
_cell.angle_alpha   90.00
_cell.angle_beta   90.00
_cell.angle_gamma   90.00
#
_symmetry.space_group_name_H-M   'P 1'
#
loop_
_entity.id
_entity.type
_entity.pdbx_description
1 polymer ?
#
loop_
_entity_poly.entity_id
_entity_poly.type
_entity_poly.pdbx_seq_one_letter_code
_entity_poly.pdbx_strand_id
1 'polypeptide(L)'
;MAARRLAAVGVDKGIMPIFEIILVAMGAVRANILRSILTTLGIVIGVAAVITMVALGEGAQQRVEEQINRMGTTVLTIRPGQQFSFGVSRGDANMRIEDAEALRDATRGLLTVSPELGSRMQITYLRWNANNTVTGAWPEYFDIYDMELSAGRFFNQGEVNGRRRVAVLGFNVPNQLGETPAEVMIGQTIQVRGIPFEVVGVLTEKGDAAFFRPDDQIFIPQSTAQYRVMGGRDRLNAIYASTETTEQLDQAFGE
;
A
#
# COMPACT_ATOMS: atom_id res chain seq x y z
N MET A 1 13.81 -97.77 24.58
CA MET A 1 14.98 -97.23 23.84
C MET A 1 14.46 -96.36 22.74
N ALA A 2 14.65 -95.07 22.89
CA ALA A 2 14.89 -94.05 21.88
C ALA A 2 14.57 -92.66 22.45
N ALA A 3 15.41 -92.21 23.36
CA ALA A 3 15.57 -90.84 23.69
C ALA A 3 16.64 -90.24 22.76
N ARG A 4 16.54 -89.02 22.38
CA ARG A 4 17.45 -88.15 21.70
C ARG A 4 17.12 -87.88 20.22
N ARG A 5 16.50 -86.74 20.06
CA ARG A 5 16.95 -85.64 19.16
C ARG A 5 15.98 -84.46 19.25
N LEU A 6 16.02 -83.76 20.34
CA LEU A 6 15.61 -82.36 20.38
C LEU A 6 16.93 -81.56 20.38
N ALA A 7 17.40 -81.24 19.23
CA ALA A 7 18.55 -80.38 19.04
C ALA A 7 18.08 -79.09 18.36
N ALA A 8 18.07 -78.04 19.15
CA ALA A 8 18.41 -76.69 18.76
C ALA A 8 17.84 -76.16 17.45
N VAL A 9 16.67 -75.58 17.50
CA VAL A 9 16.37 -74.45 16.59
C VAL A 9 16.94 -73.22 17.28
N GLY A 10 18.19 -72.88 16.90
CA GLY A 10 18.77 -71.60 17.25
C GLY A 10 17.95 -70.50 16.59
N VAL A 11 17.27 -69.73 17.44
CA VAL A 11 16.70 -68.44 16.96
C VAL A 11 17.89 -67.50 16.73
N ASP A 12 18.41 -67.56 15.51
CA ASP A 12 19.33 -66.55 15.01
C ASP A 12 18.57 -65.22 14.90
N LYS A 13 18.82 -64.35 15.85
CA LYS A 13 18.38 -62.95 15.79
C LYS A 13 19.21 -62.20 14.74
N GLY A 14 19.16 -62.70 13.50
CA GLY A 14 19.73 -62.00 12.36
C GLY A 14 18.90 -60.72 12.12
N ILE A 15 19.57 -59.62 12.29
CA ILE A 15 19.08 -58.32 11.80
C ILE A 15 18.78 -58.52 10.32
N MET A 16 17.50 -58.60 9.95
CA MET A 16 17.13 -58.66 8.53
C MET A 16 17.79 -57.52 7.79
N PRO A 17 18.56 -57.79 6.74
CA PRO A 17 19.17 -56.71 5.97
C PRO A 17 18.05 -55.78 5.45
N ILE A 18 18.24 -54.50 5.56
CA ILE A 18 17.25 -53.45 5.19
C ILE A 18 16.64 -53.74 3.79
N PHE A 19 17.43 -54.35 2.92
CA PHE A 19 17.01 -54.77 1.58
C PHE A 19 15.89 -55.84 1.58
N GLU A 20 15.96 -56.83 2.47
CA GLU A 20 14.90 -57.83 2.62
C GLU A 20 13.59 -57.26 3.16
N ILE A 21 13.70 -56.31 4.10
CA ILE A 21 12.55 -55.59 4.63
C ILE A 21 11.84 -54.79 3.52
N ILE A 22 12.62 -54.12 2.66
CA ILE A 22 12.09 -53.39 1.50
C ILE A 22 11.40 -54.35 0.51
N LEU A 23 12.00 -55.49 0.19
CA LEU A 23 11.39 -56.48 -0.72
C LEU A 23 10.07 -57.06 -0.19
N VAL A 24 10.06 -57.40 1.10
CA VAL A 24 8.82 -57.93 1.76
C VAL A 24 7.74 -56.82 1.79
N ALA A 25 8.09 -55.56 2.11
CA ALA A 25 7.16 -54.45 2.08
C ALA A 25 6.61 -54.21 0.66
N MET A 26 7.46 -54.28 -0.37
CA MET A 26 7.04 -54.11 -1.75
C MET A 26 6.11 -55.26 -2.22
N GLY A 27 6.36 -56.48 -1.76
CA GLY A 27 5.51 -57.64 -1.97
C GLY A 27 4.11 -57.48 -1.32
N ALA A 28 4.07 -56.99 -0.09
CA ALA A 28 2.84 -56.72 0.64
C ALA A 28 1.99 -55.60 -0.02
N VAL A 29 2.61 -54.55 -0.54
CA VAL A 29 1.94 -53.48 -1.31
C VAL A 29 1.31 -54.03 -2.60
N ARG A 30 2.08 -54.89 -3.34
CA ARG A 30 1.58 -55.50 -4.57
C ARG A 30 0.44 -56.52 -4.34
N ALA A 31 0.42 -57.21 -3.20
CA ALA A 31 -0.63 -58.16 -2.87
C ALA A 31 -2.00 -57.51 -2.63
N ASN A 32 -2.01 -56.20 -2.26
CA ASN A 32 -3.25 -55.47 -1.97
C ASN A 32 -3.24 -54.08 -2.62
N ILE A 33 -3.00 -54.00 -3.92
CA ILE A 33 -2.83 -52.77 -4.69
C ILE A 33 -3.96 -51.75 -4.47
N LEU A 34 -5.22 -52.18 -4.53
CA LEU A 34 -6.38 -51.30 -4.36
C LEU A 34 -6.37 -50.62 -2.97
N ARG A 35 -6.06 -51.37 -1.92
CA ARG A 35 -5.99 -50.82 -0.55
C ARG A 35 -4.84 -49.82 -0.43
N SER A 36 -3.67 -50.17 -0.99
CA SER A 36 -2.49 -49.30 -0.96
C SER A 36 -2.73 -48.00 -1.71
N ILE A 37 -3.37 -48.06 -2.89
CA ILE A 37 -3.71 -46.85 -3.66
C ILE A 37 -4.73 -46.00 -2.89
N LEU A 38 -5.79 -46.59 -2.34
CA LEU A 38 -6.80 -45.82 -1.61
C LEU A 38 -6.24 -45.14 -0.36
N THR A 39 -5.40 -45.86 0.42
CA THR A 39 -4.77 -45.26 1.60
C THR A 39 -3.76 -44.16 1.25
N THR A 40 -2.92 -44.38 0.24
CA THR A 40 -1.97 -43.40 -0.24
C THR A 40 -2.70 -42.18 -0.79
N LEU A 41 -3.76 -42.37 -1.59
CA LEU A 41 -4.57 -41.29 -2.13
C LEU A 41 -5.20 -40.45 -1.00
N GLY A 42 -5.73 -41.12 0.05
CA GLY A 42 -6.28 -40.42 1.22
C GLY A 42 -5.21 -39.54 1.94
N ILE A 43 -4.01 -40.08 2.11
CA ILE A 43 -2.91 -39.32 2.73
C ILE A 43 -2.50 -38.14 1.83
N VAL A 44 -2.35 -38.36 0.53
CA VAL A 44 -1.96 -37.30 -0.42
C VAL A 44 -2.99 -36.19 -0.44
N ILE A 45 -4.27 -36.52 -0.52
CA ILE A 45 -5.35 -35.52 -0.48
C ILE A 45 -5.35 -34.77 0.86
N GLY A 46 -5.21 -35.48 1.97
CA GLY A 46 -5.17 -34.87 3.30
C GLY A 46 -4.00 -33.90 3.46
N VAL A 47 -2.79 -34.30 3.08
CA VAL A 47 -1.60 -33.45 3.15
C VAL A 47 -1.70 -32.28 2.17
N ALA A 48 -2.16 -32.52 0.94
CA ALA A 48 -2.33 -31.47 -0.05
C ALA A 48 -3.36 -30.42 0.41
N ALA A 49 -4.45 -30.83 1.03
CA ALA A 49 -5.44 -29.90 1.58
C ALA A 49 -4.86 -29.01 2.68
N VAL A 50 -4.07 -29.57 3.60
CA VAL A 50 -3.41 -28.80 4.66
C VAL A 50 -2.39 -27.81 4.09
N ILE A 51 -1.53 -28.26 3.16
CA ILE A 51 -0.55 -27.39 2.52
C ILE A 51 -1.23 -26.23 1.78
N THR A 52 -2.31 -26.53 1.04
CA THR A 52 -3.07 -25.51 0.32
C THR A 52 -3.69 -24.50 1.28
N MET A 53 -4.24 -24.95 2.39
CA MET A 53 -4.86 -24.08 3.40
C MET A 53 -3.81 -23.15 4.04
N VAL A 54 -2.65 -23.68 4.41
CA VAL A 54 -1.55 -22.89 4.99
C VAL A 54 -1.03 -21.88 3.96
N ALA A 55 -0.77 -22.31 2.72
CA ALA A 55 -0.28 -21.42 1.67
C ALA A 55 -1.29 -20.30 1.33
N LEU A 56 -2.58 -20.58 1.34
CA LEU A 56 -3.63 -19.56 1.18
C LEU A 56 -3.63 -18.57 2.37
N GLY A 57 -3.46 -19.08 3.60
CA GLY A 57 -3.38 -18.25 4.81
C GLY A 57 -2.18 -17.30 4.78
N GLU A 58 -1.00 -17.82 4.49
CA GLU A 58 0.24 -17.02 4.36
C GLU A 58 0.14 -16.01 3.21
N GLY A 59 -0.37 -16.41 2.06
CA GLY A 59 -0.56 -15.50 0.93
C GLY A 59 -1.59 -14.40 1.21
N ALA A 60 -2.63 -14.68 1.99
CA ALA A 60 -3.59 -13.66 2.41
C ALA A 60 -2.97 -12.69 3.42
N GLN A 61 -2.22 -13.19 4.40
CA GLN A 61 -1.51 -12.38 5.37
C GLN A 61 -0.49 -11.45 4.69
N GLN A 62 0.32 -11.98 3.78
CA GLN A 62 1.30 -11.18 3.05
C GLN A 62 0.65 -10.05 2.24
N ARG A 63 -0.49 -10.30 1.59
CA ARG A 63 -1.25 -9.26 0.88
C ARG A 63 -1.75 -8.16 1.82
N VAL A 64 -2.23 -8.53 3.02
CA VAL A 64 -2.67 -7.56 4.02
C VAL A 64 -1.49 -6.73 4.53
N GLU A 65 -0.35 -7.36 4.81
CA GLU A 65 0.88 -6.66 5.23
C GLU A 65 1.37 -5.70 4.14
N GLU A 66 1.40 -6.15 2.87
CA GLU A 66 1.76 -5.28 1.74
C GLU A 66 0.79 -4.10 1.60
N GLN A 67 -0.51 -4.32 1.81
CA GLN A 67 -1.52 -3.26 1.74
C GLN A 67 -1.35 -2.25 2.88
N ILE A 68 -1.03 -2.71 4.09
CA ILE A 68 -0.73 -1.84 5.25
C ILE A 68 0.55 -1.05 4.99
N ASN A 69 1.60 -1.71 4.50
CA ASN A 69 2.88 -1.06 4.21
C ASN A 69 2.75 0.01 3.11
N ARG A 70 1.91 -0.23 2.09
CA ARG A 70 1.62 0.78 1.04
C ARG A 70 0.90 2.03 1.57
N MET A 71 0.16 1.92 2.67
CA MET A 71 -0.51 3.06 3.30
C MET A 71 0.44 3.92 4.16
N GLY A 72 1.69 3.47 4.39
CA GLY A 72 2.64 4.11 5.31
C GLY A 72 2.27 3.82 6.78
N THR A 73 2.96 2.90 7.40
CA THR A 73 2.67 2.46 8.80
C THR A 73 2.88 3.55 9.85
N THR A 74 3.54 4.64 9.48
CA THR A 74 3.86 5.78 10.34
C THR A 74 3.12 7.05 9.95
N VAL A 75 2.10 6.96 9.08
CA VAL A 75 1.34 8.14 8.63
C VAL A 75 0.18 8.43 9.58
N LEU A 76 0.29 9.55 10.26
CA LEU A 76 -0.78 10.13 11.06
C LEU A 76 -1.66 11.02 10.18
N THR A 77 -2.96 10.79 10.20
CA THR A 77 -3.93 11.64 9.50
C THR A 77 -4.74 12.44 10.51
N ILE A 78 -4.56 13.75 10.52
CA ILE A 78 -5.30 14.69 11.35
C ILE A 78 -6.41 15.30 10.48
N ARG A 79 -7.66 15.12 10.89
CA ARG A 79 -8.84 15.65 10.20
C ARG A 79 -9.61 16.59 11.08
N PRO A 80 -10.28 17.62 10.51
CA PRO A 80 -11.11 18.50 11.29
C PRO A 80 -12.22 17.68 11.97
N GLY A 81 -12.30 17.78 13.31
CA GLY A 81 -13.27 17.05 14.11
C GLY A 81 -14.66 17.67 13.99
N GLN A 82 -15.71 16.86 13.90
CA GLN A 82 -17.07 17.27 14.15
C GLN A 82 -17.36 17.12 15.65
N GLN A 83 -17.49 18.23 16.36
CA GLN A 83 -17.97 18.18 17.75
C GLN A 83 -19.49 17.92 17.75
N PHE A 84 -19.87 16.67 17.95
CA PHE A 84 -21.25 16.31 18.28
C PHE A 84 -21.46 16.46 19.79
N SER A 85 -22.18 17.46 20.20
CA SER A 85 -22.69 17.58 21.57
C SER A 85 -24.21 17.56 21.55
N PHE A 86 -24.83 16.54 22.14
CA PHE A 86 -26.29 16.36 22.24
C PHE A 86 -27.07 16.44 20.91
N GLY A 87 -26.52 15.83 19.84
CA GLY A 87 -27.20 15.75 18.53
C GLY A 87 -27.21 17.05 17.73
N VAL A 88 -26.56 18.10 18.21
CA VAL A 88 -26.37 19.36 17.49
C VAL A 88 -24.90 19.47 17.08
N SER A 89 -24.66 19.63 15.79
CA SER A 89 -23.31 19.94 15.26
C SER A 89 -22.92 21.35 15.73
N ARG A 90 -22.02 21.43 16.69
CA ARG A 90 -21.42 22.69 17.14
C ARG A 90 -20.24 23.03 16.26
N GLY A 91 -20.51 23.46 15.02
CA GLY A 91 -19.51 24.00 14.10
C GLY A 91 -18.39 23.02 13.75
N ASP A 92 -18.11 22.89 12.48
CA ASP A 92 -16.89 22.18 12.04
C ASP A 92 -15.67 22.93 12.57
N ALA A 93 -14.79 22.26 13.28
CA ALA A 93 -13.47 22.81 13.57
C ALA A 93 -12.77 23.09 12.22
N ASN A 94 -12.52 24.36 11.94
CA ASN A 94 -11.80 24.74 10.73
C ASN A 94 -10.32 24.53 10.96
N MET A 95 -9.73 23.58 10.28
CA MET A 95 -8.29 23.35 10.25
C MET A 95 -7.68 24.19 9.13
N ARG A 96 -6.62 24.93 9.43
CA ARG A 96 -5.98 25.90 8.55
C ARG A 96 -4.52 25.53 8.31
N ILE A 97 -3.88 26.25 7.39
CA ILE A 97 -2.46 26.05 7.07
C ILE A 97 -1.57 26.40 8.25
N GLU A 98 -1.95 27.42 9.01
CA GLU A 98 -1.24 27.83 10.23
C GLU A 98 -1.19 26.69 11.27
N ASP A 99 -2.20 25.81 11.31
CA ASP A 99 -2.19 24.64 12.19
C ASP A 99 -1.15 23.60 11.75
N ALA A 100 -0.96 23.43 10.43
CA ALA A 100 0.07 22.54 9.90
C ALA A 100 1.49 23.12 10.14
N GLU A 101 1.66 24.43 10.01
CA GLU A 101 2.89 25.13 10.33
C GLU A 101 3.20 25.02 11.82
N ALA A 102 2.23 25.25 12.68
CA ALA A 102 2.37 25.12 14.13
C ALA A 102 2.75 23.69 14.54
N LEU A 103 2.13 22.68 13.92
CA LEU A 103 2.47 21.27 14.17
C LEU A 103 3.92 20.98 13.78
N ARG A 104 4.34 21.42 12.60
CA ARG A 104 5.74 21.25 12.12
C ARG A 104 6.74 21.90 13.07
N ASP A 105 6.44 23.12 13.53
CA ASP A 105 7.32 23.89 14.41
C ASP A 105 7.35 23.29 15.83
N ALA A 106 6.20 22.85 16.37
CA ALA A 106 6.11 22.22 17.68
C ALA A 106 6.90 20.91 17.75
N THR A 107 6.88 20.12 16.69
CA THR A 107 7.58 18.82 16.63
C THR A 107 9.07 18.96 16.29
N ARG A 108 9.60 20.18 16.11
CA ARG A 108 11.04 20.46 15.88
C ARG A 108 11.68 19.60 14.78
N GLY A 109 10.90 19.20 13.77
CA GLY A 109 11.37 18.37 12.67
C GLY A 109 11.37 16.87 12.95
N LEU A 110 10.80 16.40 14.07
CA LEU A 110 10.57 14.98 14.32
C LEU A 110 9.49 14.43 13.39
N LEU A 111 8.53 15.26 12.99
CA LEU A 111 7.49 14.90 12.05
C LEU A 111 7.72 15.57 10.69
N THR A 112 7.63 14.79 9.63
CA THR A 112 7.44 15.30 8.27
C THR A 112 5.95 15.63 8.12
N VAL A 113 5.61 16.89 7.89
CA VAL A 113 4.22 17.39 7.89
C VAL A 113 3.84 17.92 6.53
N SER A 114 2.64 17.61 6.04
CA SER A 114 2.06 18.23 4.86
C SER A 114 0.56 18.50 5.03
N PRO A 115 0.10 19.72 4.81
CA PRO A 115 -1.33 20.03 4.71
C PRO A 115 -1.89 19.49 3.39
N GLU A 116 -3.15 19.08 3.41
CA GLU A 116 -3.91 18.73 2.22
C GLU A 116 -5.16 19.60 2.10
N LEU A 117 -5.29 20.23 0.95
CA LEU A 117 -6.56 20.74 0.51
C LEU A 117 -6.85 20.24 -0.89
N GLY A 118 -8.00 19.62 -1.09
CA GLY A 118 -8.32 18.99 -2.34
C GLY A 118 -9.81 19.04 -2.65
N SER A 119 -10.12 18.96 -3.94
CA SER A 119 -11.47 18.83 -4.43
C SER A 119 -11.46 18.18 -5.80
N ARG A 120 -12.56 17.53 -6.14
CA ARG A 120 -12.76 16.97 -7.46
C ARG A 120 -13.06 18.08 -8.46
N MET A 121 -12.32 18.12 -9.56
CA MET A 121 -12.37 19.21 -10.55
C MET A 121 -12.24 18.66 -11.97
N GLN A 122 -12.79 19.43 -12.91
CA GLN A 122 -12.58 19.16 -14.31
C GLN A 122 -11.20 19.61 -14.75
N ILE A 123 -10.53 18.73 -15.43
CA ILE A 123 -9.21 18.91 -16.04
C ILE A 123 -9.38 18.82 -17.54
N THR A 124 -8.75 19.73 -18.28
CA THR A 124 -8.78 19.69 -19.75
C THR A 124 -7.39 19.74 -20.32
N TYR A 125 -7.17 18.94 -21.35
CA TYR A 125 -5.96 18.93 -22.15
C TYR A 125 -6.34 18.73 -23.60
N LEU A 126 -5.98 19.68 -24.45
CA LEU A 126 -6.40 19.71 -25.86
C LEU A 126 -7.93 19.52 -26.00
N ARG A 127 -8.35 18.40 -26.60
CA ARG A 127 -9.77 18.01 -26.78
C ARG A 127 -10.29 17.10 -25.66
N TRP A 128 -9.40 16.63 -24.78
CA TRP A 128 -9.74 15.69 -23.75
C TRP A 128 -10.13 16.39 -22.44
N ASN A 129 -11.03 15.79 -21.71
CA ASN A 129 -11.39 16.25 -20.38
C ASN A 129 -11.55 15.03 -19.45
N ALA A 130 -11.14 15.22 -18.22
CA ALA A 130 -11.27 14.25 -17.15
C ALA A 130 -11.76 14.94 -15.88
N ASN A 131 -12.26 14.18 -14.94
CA ASN A 131 -12.72 14.71 -13.65
C ASN A 131 -11.94 14.03 -12.52
N ASN A 132 -10.84 14.66 -12.11
CA ASN A 132 -9.88 14.14 -11.15
C ASN A 132 -9.90 14.93 -9.84
N THR A 133 -9.40 14.32 -8.78
CA THR A 133 -9.12 15.04 -7.54
C THR A 133 -7.84 15.86 -7.75
N VAL A 134 -7.95 17.16 -7.52
CA VAL A 134 -6.80 18.06 -7.52
C VAL A 134 -6.45 18.33 -6.05
N THR A 135 -5.25 17.91 -5.67
CA THR A 135 -4.73 17.97 -4.31
C THR A 135 -3.63 19.02 -4.22
N GLY A 136 -3.85 20.04 -3.42
CA GLY A 136 -2.84 21.01 -3.02
C GLY A 136 -2.10 20.52 -1.79
N ALA A 137 -0.79 20.35 -1.90
CA ALA A 137 0.06 19.83 -0.84
C ALA A 137 1.42 20.54 -0.80
N TRP A 138 2.20 20.28 0.25
CA TRP A 138 3.62 20.60 0.30
C TRP A 138 4.47 19.50 -0.35
N PRO A 139 5.74 19.75 -0.68
CA PRO A 139 6.61 18.73 -1.27
C PRO A 139 6.75 17.47 -0.41
N GLU A 140 6.74 17.63 0.89
CA GLU A 140 6.84 16.55 1.89
C GLU A 140 5.71 15.53 1.79
N TYR A 141 4.62 15.85 1.11
CA TYR A 141 3.51 14.93 0.87
C TYR A 141 3.95 13.70 0.09
N PHE A 142 4.88 13.88 -0.85
CA PHE A 142 5.41 12.78 -1.66
C PHE A 142 6.27 11.83 -0.83
N ASP A 143 7.05 12.38 0.11
CA ASP A 143 7.87 11.59 1.03
C ASP A 143 7.01 10.84 2.06
N ILE A 144 5.97 11.51 2.63
CA ILE A 144 5.02 10.90 3.58
C ILE A 144 4.38 9.64 3.00
N TYR A 145 4.07 9.66 1.72
CA TYR A 145 3.43 8.56 1.03
C TYR A 145 4.38 7.70 0.19
N ASP A 146 5.70 7.92 0.30
CA ASP A 146 6.71 7.18 -0.45
C ASP A 146 6.32 7.09 -1.94
N MET A 147 6.09 8.25 -2.57
CA MET A 147 5.71 8.34 -3.96
C MET A 147 6.93 8.44 -4.85
N GLU A 148 6.94 7.66 -5.91
CA GLU A 148 8.01 7.65 -6.90
C GLU A 148 7.56 8.27 -8.22
N LEU A 149 8.52 8.80 -8.98
CA LEU A 149 8.28 9.36 -10.31
C LEU A 149 8.59 8.35 -11.41
N SER A 150 7.67 8.21 -12.36
CA SER A 150 7.93 7.57 -13.64
C SER A 150 8.77 8.49 -14.54
N ALA A 151 8.48 9.80 -14.51
CA ALA A 151 9.20 10.80 -15.30
C ALA A 151 9.11 12.19 -14.66
N GLY A 152 10.09 13.04 -14.96
CA GLY A 152 10.11 14.44 -14.55
C GLY A 152 10.64 14.65 -13.13
N ARG A 153 10.02 15.55 -12.37
CA ARG A 153 10.41 15.92 -11.02
C ARG A 153 9.20 16.28 -10.15
N PHE A 154 9.37 16.26 -8.84
CA PHE A 154 8.43 16.88 -7.92
C PHE A 154 8.56 18.41 -7.95
N PHE A 155 7.51 19.10 -7.51
CA PHE A 155 7.63 20.53 -7.21
C PHE A 155 8.33 20.72 -5.86
N ASN A 156 8.94 21.88 -5.68
CA ASN A 156 9.72 22.22 -4.49
C ASN A 156 9.04 23.33 -3.66
N GLN A 157 9.59 23.59 -2.45
CA GLN A 157 9.08 24.61 -1.55
C GLN A 157 9.13 26.02 -2.15
N GLY A 158 10.11 26.32 -3.00
CA GLY A 158 10.18 27.59 -3.73
C GLY A 158 9.01 27.81 -4.66
N GLU A 159 8.51 26.73 -5.28
CA GLU A 159 7.33 26.75 -6.15
C GLU A 159 6.03 26.89 -5.34
N VAL A 160 5.98 26.31 -4.13
CA VAL A 160 4.89 26.55 -3.18
C VAL A 160 4.86 28.02 -2.78
N ASN A 161 5.97 28.57 -2.32
CA ASN A 161 6.07 29.96 -1.88
C ASN A 161 5.81 30.96 -3.02
N GLY A 162 6.28 30.63 -4.23
CA GLY A 162 6.09 31.43 -5.44
C GLY A 162 4.73 31.26 -6.10
N ARG A 163 3.85 30.43 -5.56
CA ARG A 163 2.52 30.10 -6.15
C ARG A 163 2.62 29.72 -7.62
N ARG A 164 3.64 28.89 -7.95
CA ARG A 164 3.88 28.44 -9.32
C ARG A 164 2.76 27.51 -9.79
N ARG A 165 2.42 27.61 -11.06
CA ARG A 165 1.39 26.79 -11.69
C ARG A 165 2.04 25.55 -12.32
N VAL A 166 2.50 24.66 -11.46
CA VAL A 166 3.09 23.37 -11.83
C VAL A 166 2.22 22.25 -11.28
N ALA A 167 2.22 21.09 -11.95
CA ALA A 167 1.43 19.94 -11.59
C ALA A 167 2.26 18.65 -11.70
N VAL A 168 2.06 17.74 -10.76
CA VAL A 168 2.51 16.35 -10.83
C VAL A 168 1.26 15.49 -11.02
N LEU A 169 1.28 14.62 -12.02
CA LEU A 169 0.15 13.77 -12.38
C LEU A 169 0.27 12.39 -11.76
N GLY A 170 -0.83 11.84 -11.27
CA GLY A 170 -0.93 10.42 -10.93
C GLY A 170 -0.82 9.55 -12.18
N PHE A 171 -0.48 8.29 -11.98
CA PHE A 171 -0.16 7.33 -13.04
C PHE A 171 -1.24 7.21 -14.12
N ASN A 172 -2.52 7.20 -13.73
CA ASN A 172 -3.64 7.02 -14.66
C ASN A 172 -4.05 8.28 -15.42
N VAL A 173 -3.65 9.48 -14.93
CA VAL A 173 -4.13 10.76 -15.45
C VAL A 173 -3.70 10.99 -16.90
N PRO A 174 -2.46 10.72 -17.34
CA PRO A 174 -2.06 10.85 -18.73
C PRO A 174 -2.95 10.04 -19.68
N ASN A 175 -3.24 8.79 -19.36
CA ASN A 175 -4.11 7.93 -20.17
C ASN A 175 -5.55 8.47 -20.26
N GLN A 176 -6.09 9.02 -19.17
CA GLN A 176 -7.41 9.66 -19.14
C GLN A 176 -7.46 10.93 -20.02
N LEU A 177 -6.31 11.57 -20.23
CA LEU A 177 -6.13 12.73 -21.10
C LEU A 177 -5.66 12.37 -22.52
N GLY A 178 -5.69 11.07 -22.87
CA GLY A 178 -5.42 10.56 -24.21
C GLY A 178 -3.95 10.48 -24.59
N GLU A 179 -3.03 10.54 -23.63
CA GLU A 179 -1.59 10.48 -23.86
C GLU A 179 -0.97 9.20 -23.29
N THR A 180 -0.27 8.48 -24.14
CA THR A 180 0.56 7.31 -23.82
C THR A 180 1.75 7.26 -24.77
N PRO A 181 2.99 7.12 -24.29
CA PRO A 181 3.39 6.94 -22.89
C PRO A 181 3.25 8.22 -22.05
N ALA A 182 3.18 8.07 -20.73
CA ALA A 182 2.90 9.15 -19.77
C ALA A 182 3.94 10.28 -19.78
N GLU A 183 5.18 9.96 -20.14
CA GLU A 183 6.31 10.89 -20.22
C GLU A 183 6.09 12.04 -21.23
N VAL A 184 5.23 11.83 -22.22
CA VAL A 184 4.86 12.86 -23.22
C VAL A 184 4.20 14.06 -22.54
N MET A 185 3.57 13.86 -21.38
CA MET A 185 2.92 14.94 -20.63
C MET A 185 3.91 15.92 -20.00
N ILE A 186 5.18 15.56 -19.82
CA ILE A 186 6.18 16.44 -19.20
C ILE A 186 6.39 17.69 -20.06
N GLY A 187 6.28 18.88 -19.43
CA GLY A 187 6.37 20.19 -20.09
C GLY A 187 5.08 20.60 -20.81
N GLN A 188 4.06 19.73 -20.88
CA GLN A 188 2.77 20.10 -21.46
C GLN A 188 1.94 20.95 -20.50
N THR A 189 0.98 21.67 -21.02
CA THR A 189 0.08 22.51 -20.23
C THR A 189 -1.30 21.89 -20.16
N ILE A 190 -1.72 21.52 -18.97
CA ILE A 190 -3.11 21.13 -18.67
C ILE A 190 -3.89 22.31 -18.09
N GLN A 191 -5.20 22.28 -18.14
CA GLN A 191 -6.06 23.29 -17.51
C GLN A 191 -6.83 22.68 -16.35
N VAL A 192 -6.68 23.26 -15.17
CA VAL A 192 -7.45 22.95 -13.97
C VAL A 192 -8.46 24.08 -13.77
N ARG A 193 -9.75 23.79 -13.98
CA ARG A 193 -10.82 24.83 -13.96
C ARG A 193 -10.52 26.03 -14.88
N GLY A 194 -9.91 25.77 -16.04
CA GLY A 194 -9.52 26.82 -16.99
C GLY A 194 -8.22 27.56 -16.64
N ILE A 195 -7.55 27.22 -15.57
CA ILE A 195 -6.25 27.79 -15.18
C ILE A 195 -5.14 26.88 -15.71
N PRO A 196 -4.17 27.42 -16.48
CA PRO A 196 -3.09 26.62 -17.05
C PRO A 196 -2.06 26.22 -16.00
N PHE A 197 -1.65 24.92 -16.03
CA PHE A 197 -0.60 24.34 -15.21
C PHE A 197 0.38 23.58 -16.10
N GLU A 198 1.67 23.78 -15.88
CA GLU A 198 2.73 23.00 -16.52
C GLU A 198 2.90 21.67 -15.80
N VAL A 199 2.89 20.58 -16.54
CA VAL A 199 3.16 19.24 -15.99
C VAL A 199 4.67 19.09 -15.82
N VAL A 200 5.12 18.90 -14.58
CA VAL A 200 6.55 18.76 -14.23
C VAL A 200 6.93 17.34 -13.84
N GLY A 201 5.97 16.48 -13.51
CA GLY A 201 6.21 15.08 -13.16
C GLY A 201 4.99 14.20 -13.38
N VAL A 202 5.25 12.91 -13.53
CA VAL A 202 4.25 11.84 -13.56
C VAL A 202 4.69 10.76 -12.61
N LEU A 203 3.78 10.30 -11.75
CA LEU A 203 4.04 9.26 -10.75
C LEU A 203 4.11 7.87 -11.37
N THR A 204 4.83 6.95 -10.70
CA THR A 204 4.69 5.51 -10.91
C THR A 204 3.34 5.01 -10.40
N GLU A 205 2.94 3.83 -10.84
CA GLU A 205 1.75 3.16 -10.32
C GLU A 205 1.96 2.80 -8.84
N LYS A 206 1.14 3.40 -7.97
CA LYS A 206 1.13 3.08 -6.53
C LYS A 206 0.04 2.08 -6.19
N GLY A 207 -0.99 2.04 -6.99
CA GLY A 207 -2.19 1.24 -6.78
C GLY A 207 -3.17 1.88 -5.79
N ASP A 208 -4.40 1.38 -5.82
CA ASP A 208 -5.48 1.86 -4.96
C ASP A 208 -5.37 1.21 -3.57
N ALA A 209 -5.20 2.02 -2.53
CA ALA A 209 -5.52 1.64 -1.15
C ALA A 209 -6.93 2.13 -0.80
N ALA A 210 -7.63 1.45 0.11
CA ALA A 210 -9.08 1.60 0.35
C ALA A 210 -9.62 3.05 0.43
N PHE A 211 -8.80 4.02 0.88
CA PHE A 211 -9.17 5.44 1.01
C PHE A 211 -8.20 6.39 0.30
N PHE A 212 -7.16 5.86 -0.35
CA PHE A 212 -6.11 6.65 -0.98
C PHE A 212 -5.89 6.17 -2.41
N ARG A 213 -6.16 7.06 -3.39
CA ARG A 213 -6.06 6.78 -4.83
C ARG A 213 -5.16 7.80 -5.50
N PRO A 214 -3.85 7.71 -5.31
CA PRO A 214 -2.90 8.68 -5.86
C PRO A 214 -2.84 8.63 -7.38
N ASP A 215 -3.10 7.47 -7.97
CA ASP A 215 -2.98 7.24 -9.41
C ASP A 215 -3.97 8.05 -10.24
N ASP A 216 -5.12 8.43 -9.64
CA ASP A 216 -6.16 9.26 -10.27
C ASP A 216 -6.13 10.72 -9.82
N GLN A 217 -5.07 11.16 -9.12
CA GLN A 217 -4.95 12.51 -8.57
C GLN A 217 -4.00 13.39 -9.36
N ILE A 218 -4.15 14.70 -9.19
CA ILE A 218 -3.25 15.72 -9.68
C ILE A 218 -2.77 16.53 -8.49
N PHE A 219 -1.46 16.59 -8.30
CA PHE A 219 -0.84 17.29 -7.19
C PHE A 219 -0.31 18.64 -7.68
N ILE A 220 -0.66 19.69 -6.95
CA ILE A 220 -0.22 21.07 -7.23
C ILE A 220 0.29 21.72 -5.94
N PRO A 221 1.14 22.77 -6.00
CA PRO A 221 1.56 23.48 -4.83
C PRO A 221 0.37 23.99 -4.01
N GLN A 222 0.38 23.75 -2.69
CA GLN A 222 -0.72 24.06 -1.79
C GLN A 222 -1.19 25.52 -1.90
N SER A 223 -0.25 26.47 -1.93
CA SER A 223 -0.59 27.89 -2.05
C SER A 223 -1.25 28.24 -3.39
N THR A 224 -0.85 27.56 -4.48
CA THR A 224 -1.50 27.72 -5.79
C THR A 224 -2.90 27.15 -5.78
N ALA A 225 -3.10 25.97 -5.17
CA ALA A 225 -4.42 25.38 -4.95
C ALA A 225 -5.32 26.35 -4.21
N GLN A 226 -4.88 26.85 -3.07
CA GLN A 226 -5.64 27.75 -2.22
C GLN A 226 -6.08 29.03 -2.95
N TYR A 227 -5.09 29.78 -3.46
CA TYR A 227 -5.36 31.15 -3.94
C TYR A 227 -5.84 31.21 -5.38
N ARG A 228 -5.46 30.24 -6.24
CA ARG A 228 -5.78 30.29 -7.66
C ARG A 228 -6.95 29.37 -8.04
N VAL A 229 -7.00 28.19 -7.45
CA VAL A 229 -7.94 27.15 -7.87
C VAL A 229 -9.19 27.12 -6.99
N MET A 230 -9.02 27.28 -5.66
CA MET A 230 -10.09 27.14 -4.67
C MET A 230 -10.63 28.48 -4.13
N GLY A 231 -10.25 29.60 -4.76
CA GLY A 231 -10.83 30.91 -4.46
C GLY A 231 -10.49 31.46 -3.08
N GLY A 232 -9.29 31.19 -2.56
CA GLY A 232 -8.83 31.67 -1.26
C GLY A 232 -9.33 30.87 -0.06
N ARG A 233 -9.88 29.66 -0.29
CA ARG A 233 -10.32 28.79 0.81
C ARG A 233 -9.11 28.38 1.64
N ASP A 234 -9.15 28.67 2.93
CA ASP A 234 -8.10 28.36 3.91
C ASP A 234 -8.33 27.05 4.70
N ARG A 235 -9.50 26.43 4.50
CA ARG A 235 -9.89 25.19 5.18
C ARG A 235 -9.19 23.98 4.55
N LEU A 236 -8.41 23.27 5.35
CA LEU A 236 -7.79 22.01 4.97
C LEU A 236 -8.76 20.83 5.05
N ASN A 237 -8.53 19.82 4.22
CA ASN A 237 -9.21 18.53 4.29
C ASN A 237 -8.56 17.64 5.36
N ALA A 238 -7.22 17.65 5.43
CA ALA A 238 -6.42 16.92 6.39
C ALA A 238 -5.04 17.56 6.55
N ILE A 239 -4.35 17.21 7.63
CA ILE A 239 -2.92 17.35 7.79
C ILE A 239 -2.36 15.94 7.92
N TYR A 240 -1.36 15.64 7.10
CA TYR A 240 -0.63 14.39 7.18
C TYR A 240 0.71 14.63 7.85
N ALA A 241 1.08 13.70 8.72
CA ALA A 241 2.38 13.71 9.36
C ALA A 241 2.94 12.29 9.36
N SER A 242 4.25 12.16 9.18
CA SER A 242 4.94 10.88 9.28
C SER A 242 6.23 11.00 10.07
N THR A 243 6.68 9.87 10.61
CA THR A 243 7.98 9.74 11.27
C THR A 243 8.73 8.58 10.64
N GLU A 244 10.05 8.54 10.82
CA GLU A 244 10.87 7.41 10.39
C GLU A 244 10.63 6.16 11.25
N THR A 245 10.24 6.33 12.52
CA THR A 245 10.03 5.21 13.46
C THR A 245 8.79 5.43 14.32
N THR A 246 8.14 4.34 14.72
CA THR A 246 6.99 4.35 15.63
C THR A 246 7.33 4.93 17.00
N GLU A 247 8.57 4.77 17.47
CA GLU A 247 9.04 5.31 18.74
C GLU A 247 9.09 6.84 18.76
N GLN A 248 9.43 7.46 17.62
CA GLN A 248 9.39 8.92 17.45
C GLN A 248 7.95 9.45 17.44
N LEU A 249 6.99 8.64 16.99
CA LEU A 249 5.57 9.00 17.06
C LEU A 249 5.12 9.17 18.51
N ASP A 250 5.45 8.22 19.38
CA ASP A 250 5.12 8.27 20.81
C ASP A 250 5.79 9.46 21.52
N GLN A 251 7.00 9.83 21.11
CA GLN A 251 7.68 11.02 21.63
C GLN A 251 7.00 12.31 21.20
N ALA A 252 6.55 12.39 19.95
CA ALA A 252 5.84 13.56 19.42
C ALA A 252 4.45 13.77 20.07
N PHE A 253 3.83 12.71 20.60
CA PHE A 253 2.57 12.78 21.35
C PHE A 253 2.76 13.03 22.85
N GLY A 254 3.95 12.83 23.38
CA GLY A 254 4.28 13.01 24.82
C GLY A 254 4.70 14.44 25.17
N GLU A 255 4.93 15.30 24.19
CA GLU A 255 5.18 16.73 24.32
C GLU A 255 3.92 17.57 24.02
#